data_6e1d99b2a67e7f69f7f9d5b952dcc96b
#
_entry.id   6e1d99b2a67e7f69f7f9d5b952dcc96b
#
_cell.length_a   1.000
_cell.length_b   1.000
_cell.length_c   1.000
_cell.angle_alpha   90.00
_cell.angle_beta   90.00
_cell.angle_gamma   90.00
#
_symmetry.space_group_name_H-M   'P 1'
#
loop_
_entity.id
_entity.type
_entity.pdbx_description
1 polymer ?
#
loop_
_entity_poly.entity_id
_entity_poly.type
_entity_poly.pdbx_seq_one_letter_code
_entity_poly.pdbx_strand_id
1 'polypeptide(L)'
;MTVALIVLLAIVLTGLVALPLAAPGQADPLPDARDPDLVDLQEERDALLGAIRELDARDDLPAARREELHARYEAKAARVLRALDERKGELEGAAPPPAARRLRANWGIVGLLVVSAGIAATLGGFVLPRVGEDATLTTSFQRNLDAGAAVRDLTRAAERDPSGEAWAAVGDVYWGAQDAAGAVEAYTTAIEQFDDAPARAYQRVGLLTLQTDLPRARVLLEQARLRAPDDPNMIGTLAELYLQTGDYAAALDAFEALAALPQAGADPLVRQRVELLRQVAPLAADAQASPSLDRTSALADALWEADARELAVGQYFTVLTEYDPQDPVALGRVGEVMFLEGRSEDAMLMLQRARTSAAERDVAVPQNALLFLGNAAFAAGELPLAIDAWQDYLAVADDPGRVPQLIERAQAIQAGEPDPGLAPVGADVQAVASGPELYQAACASCHGVQGGGGSGPALAGNPSVARVANVEDLIRYGRGLMPGFQAQLDEEQITTLRDWVVATFAP
;
A
#
# COMPACT_ATOMS: atom_id res chain seq x y z
N MET A 1 13.79 6.02 45.76
CA MET A 1 13.97 4.57 45.53
C MET A 1 14.10 4.21 44.07
N THR A 2 13.34 4.81 43.18
CA THR A 2 13.33 4.50 41.75
C THR A 2 14.63 4.79 40.99
N VAL A 3 15.33 5.88 41.26
CA VAL A 3 16.58 6.25 40.62
C VAL A 3 17.70 5.26 40.98
N ALA A 4 17.78 4.85 42.26
CA ALA A 4 18.77 3.87 42.70
C ALA A 4 18.55 2.49 42.06
N LEU A 5 17.32 2.10 41.83
CA LEU A 5 16.97 0.85 41.16
C LEU A 5 17.34 0.89 39.67
N ILE A 6 17.10 2.02 39.01
CA ILE A 6 17.43 2.23 37.58
C ILE A 6 18.94 2.22 37.38
N VAL A 7 19.69 2.89 38.27
CA VAL A 7 21.17 2.87 38.24
C VAL A 7 21.70 1.48 38.50
N LEU A 8 21.12 0.74 39.46
CA LEU A 8 21.51 -0.64 39.72
C LEU A 8 21.22 -1.55 38.53
N LEU A 9 20.07 -1.41 37.90
CA LEU A 9 19.67 -2.17 36.70
C LEU A 9 20.60 -1.86 35.51
N ALA A 10 20.95 -0.59 35.32
CA ALA A 10 21.90 -0.16 34.28
C ALA A 10 23.30 -0.77 34.51
N ILE A 11 23.79 -0.80 35.77
CA ILE A 11 25.06 -1.42 36.13
C ILE A 11 25.02 -2.94 35.89
N VAL A 12 23.93 -3.61 36.26
CA VAL A 12 23.74 -5.06 36.04
C VAL A 12 23.66 -5.38 34.56
N LEU A 13 22.92 -4.61 33.77
CA LEU A 13 22.81 -4.79 32.32
C LEU A 13 24.17 -4.54 31.63
N THR A 14 24.87 -3.50 32.02
CA THR A 14 26.20 -3.20 31.48
C THR A 14 27.20 -4.30 31.86
N GLY A 15 27.13 -4.84 33.07
CA GLY A 15 27.91 -6.00 33.49
C GLY A 15 27.60 -7.27 32.70
N LEU A 16 26.33 -7.54 32.41
CA LEU A 16 25.86 -8.70 31.64
C LEU A 16 26.30 -8.64 30.17
N VAL A 17 26.35 -7.45 29.57
CA VAL A 17 26.84 -7.22 28.20
C VAL A 17 28.37 -7.21 28.14
N ALA A 18 29.05 -6.72 29.17
CA ALA A 18 30.51 -6.66 29.22
C ALA A 18 31.20 -8.00 29.61
N LEU A 19 30.52 -8.86 30.38
CA LEU A 19 31.06 -10.16 30.81
C LEU A 19 31.44 -11.11 29.66
N PRO A 20 30.60 -11.30 28.60
CA PRO A 20 30.98 -12.12 27.46
C PRO A 20 32.08 -11.49 26.59
N LEU A 21 32.25 -10.15 26.63
CA LEU A 21 33.31 -9.44 25.90
C LEU A 21 34.67 -9.49 26.62
N ALA A 22 34.67 -9.79 27.92
CA ALA A 22 35.88 -9.90 28.74
C ALA A 22 36.39 -11.34 28.87
N ALA A 23 35.61 -12.36 28.46
CA ALA A 23 36.05 -13.74 28.48
C ALA A 23 37.02 -14.03 27.32
N PRO A 24 38.25 -14.56 27.59
CA PRO A 24 39.12 -14.99 26.52
C PRO A 24 38.68 -16.36 26.00
N GLY A 25 37.98 -16.38 24.87
CA GLY A 25 37.69 -17.61 24.17
C GLY A 25 36.32 -17.64 23.53
N GLN A 26 36.35 -17.75 22.22
CA GLN A 26 35.23 -18.13 21.35
C GLN A 26 33.97 -17.24 21.43
N ALA A 27 34.09 -16.03 20.90
CA ALA A 27 32.93 -15.41 20.31
C ALA A 27 32.63 -16.17 19.01
N ASP A 28 31.54 -16.93 18.98
CA ASP A 28 30.91 -17.26 17.72
C ASP A 28 30.67 -15.94 16.99
N PRO A 29 31.04 -15.83 15.69
CA PRO A 29 30.71 -14.65 14.93
C PRO A 29 29.19 -14.45 15.03
N LEU A 30 28.77 -13.21 15.28
CA LEU A 30 27.36 -12.82 15.13
C LEU A 30 26.86 -13.43 13.82
N PRO A 31 25.64 -14.01 13.77
CA PRO A 31 25.12 -14.57 12.53
C PRO A 31 25.28 -13.51 11.45
N ASP A 32 26.02 -13.87 10.41
CA ASP A 32 26.45 -13.00 9.33
C ASP A 32 25.33 -12.03 8.97
N ALA A 33 25.69 -10.76 8.85
CA ALA A 33 24.90 -9.85 8.04
C ALA A 33 24.89 -10.49 6.64
N ARG A 34 23.85 -11.29 6.37
CA ARG A 34 23.72 -12.01 5.11
C ARG A 34 23.75 -10.95 4.03
N ASP A 35 24.67 -11.14 3.07
CA ASP A 35 24.73 -10.29 1.90
C ASP A 35 23.30 -10.25 1.30
N PRO A 36 22.67 -9.06 1.16
CA PRO A 36 21.29 -8.95 0.71
C PRO A 36 21.09 -9.60 -0.66
N ASP A 37 22.05 -9.49 -1.58
CA ASP A 37 21.99 -10.12 -2.90
C ASP A 37 21.99 -11.65 -2.80
N LEU A 38 22.70 -12.21 -1.80
CA LEU A 38 22.72 -13.65 -1.56
C LEU A 38 21.39 -14.15 -0.98
N VAL A 39 20.73 -13.35 -0.15
CA VAL A 39 19.40 -13.67 0.40
C VAL A 39 18.37 -13.66 -0.71
N ASP A 40 18.34 -12.62 -1.54
CA ASP A 40 17.40 -12.48 -2.66
C ASP A 40 17.54 -13.65 -3.66
N LEU A 41 18.77 -14.01 -4.02
CA LEU A 41 19.04 -15.17 -4.90
C LEU A 41 18.62 -16.50 -4.25
N GLN A 42 18.72 -16.65 -2.93
CA GLN A 42 18.25 -17.83 -2.21
C GLN A 42 16.71 -17.91 -2.22
N GLU A 43 16.03 -16.81 -2.00
CA GLU A 43 14.57 -16.73 -2.04
C GLU A 43 14.04 -17.02 -3.46
N GLU A 44 14.67 -16.45 -4.50
CA GLU A 44 14.30 -16.73 -5.89
C GLU A 44 14.50 -18.20 -6.25
N ARG A 45 15.62 -18.83 -5.83
CA ARG A 45 15.84 -20.26 -5.99
C ARG A 45 14.72 -21.08 -5.35
N ASP A 46 14.36 -20.77 -4.12
CA ASP A 46 13.37 -21.55 -3.36
C ASP A 46 11.97 -21.40 -3.95
N ALA A 47 11.63 -20.22 -4.44
CA ALA A 47 10.40 -19.97 -5.18
C ALA A 47 10.33 -20.77 -6.50
N LEU A 48 11.42 -20.82 -7.28
CA LEU A 48 11.48 -21.58 -8.53
C LEU A 48 11.41 -23.10 -8.30
N LEU A 49 12.07 -23.59 -7.25
CA LEU A 49 11.97 -25.02 -6.87
C LEU A 49 10.58 -25.36 -6.32
N GLY A 50 9.91 -24.41 -5.71
CA GLY A 50 8.50 -24.51 -5.32
C GLY A 50 7.59 -24.64 -6.54
N ALA A 51 7.75 -23.76 -7.51
CA ALA A 51 6.97 -23.74 -8.74
C ALA A 51 7.16 -25.02 -9.60
N ILE A 52 8.38 -25.57 -9.66
CA ILE A 52 8.63 -26.85 -10.34
C ILE A 52 7.87 -27.98 -9.63
N ARG A 53 7.94 -28.08 -8.30
CA ARG A 53 7.22 -29.12 -7.52
C ARG A 53 5.71 -29.00 -7.67
N GLU A 54 5.19 -27.78 -7.72
CA GLU A 54 3.76 -27.54 -7.93
C GLU A 54 3.34 -27.93 -9.36
N LEU A 55 4.18 -27.63 -10.35
CA LEU A 55 3.94 -28.04 -11.75
C LEU A 55 3.93 -29.57 -11.91
N ASP A 56 4.82 -30.27 -11.21
CA ASP A 56 4.87 -31.74 -11.19
C ASP A 56 3.63 -32.37 -10.56
N ALA A 57 3.03 -31.69 -9.59
CA ALA A 57 1.82 -32.13 -8.88
C ALA A 57 0.52 -31.83 -9.67
N ARG A 58 0.59 -31.07 -10.76
CA ARG A 58 -0.56 -30.68 -11.59
C ARG A 58 -0.84 -31.66 -12.71
N ASP A 59 -1.86 -32.49 -12.52
CA ASP A 59 -2.34 -33.44 -13.53
C ASP A 59 -3.33 -32.85 -14.54
N ASP A 60 -3.79 -31.62 -14.30
CA ASP A 60 -4.78 -30.90 -15.12
C ASP A 60 -4.19 -30.27 -16.39
N LEU A 61 -2.86 -30.18 -16.51
CA LEU A 61 -2.20 -29.56 -17.67
C LEU A 61 -1.91 -30.57 -18.78
N PRO A 62 -2.09 -30.18 -20.07
CA PRO A 62 -1.64 -30.97 -21.20
C PRO A 62 -0.12 -31.27 -21.12
N ALA A 63 0.28 -32.51 -21.44
CA ALA A 63 1.66 -32.96 -21.28
C ALA A 63 2.67 -32.05 -21.97
N ALA A 64 2.39 -31.62 -23.21
CA ALA A 64 3.26 -30.73 -23.97
C ALA A 64 3.44 -29.34 -23.28
N ARG A 65 2.38 -28.82 -22.67
CA ARG A 65 2.44 -27.53 -21.98
C ARG A 65 3.19 -27.63 -20.66
N ARG A 66 3.04 -28.77 -19.96
CA ARG A 66 3.78 -29.06 -18.73
C ARG A 66 5.28 -29.15 -19.00
N GLU A 67 5.66 -29.83 -20.05
CA GLU A 67 7.07 -30.00 -20.47
C GLU A 67 7.71 -28.67 -20.88
N GLU A 68 6.96 -27.79 -21.57
CA GLU A 68 7.42 -26.45 -21.93
C GLU A 68 7.66 -25.58 -20.69
N LEU A 69 6.70 -25.57 -19.75
CA LEU A 69 6.83 -24.82 -18.49
C LEU A 69 7.95 -25.36 -17.62
N HIS A 70 8.10 -26.68 -17.54
CA HIS A 70 9.17 -27.34 -16.80
C HIS A 70 10.55 -26.92 -17.32
N ALA A 71 10.75 -26.99 -18.64
CA ALA A 71 11.99 -26.56 -19.28
C ALA A 71 12.30 -25.08 -19.04
N ARG A 72 11.25 -24.22 -19.03
CA ARG A 72 11.38 -22.79 -18.75
C ARG A 72 11.81 -22.52 -17.30
N TYR A 73 11.18 -23.17 -16.32
CA TYR A 73 11.53 -23.02 -14.90
C TYR A 73 12.90 -23.62 -14.59
N GLU A 74 13.26 -24.75 -15.16
CA GLU A 74 14.59 -25.34 -15.03
C GLU A 74 15.68 -24.42 -15.58
N ALA A 75 15.46 -23.82 -16.76
CA ALA A 75 16.40 -22.87 -17.35
C ALA A 75 16.57 -21.60 -16.48
N LYS A 76 15.50 -21.15 -15.82
CA LYS A 76 15.55 -20.02 -14.89
C LYS A 76 16.27 -20.41 -13.60
N ALA A 77 15.95 -21.55 -13.01
CA ALA A 77 16.61 -22.08 -11.81
C ALA A 77 18.12 -22.30 -12.03
N ALA A 78 18.51 -22.81 -13.19
CA ALA A 78 19.92 -22.99 -13.55
C ALA A 78 20.70 -21.67 -13.66
N ARG A 79 20.04 -20.56 -14.02
CA ARG A 79 20.66 -19.22 -14.00
C ARG A 79 20.84 -18.69 -12.58
N VAL A 80 19.81 -18.81 -11.74
CA VAL A 80 19.87 -18.40 -10.35
C VAL A 80 20.90 -19.18 -9.56
N LEU A 81 21.00 -20.50 -9.78
CA LEU A 81 22.04 -21.34 -9.15
C LEU A 81 23.46 -20.91 -9.54
N ARG A 82 23.69 -20.58 -10.82
CA ARG A 82 25.00 -20.07 -11.26
C ARG A 82 25.33 -18.71 -10.63
N ALA A 83 24.36 -17.79 -10.55
CA ALA A 83 24.55 -16.51 -9.89
C ALA A 83 24.83 -16.67 -8.37
N LEU A 84 24.19 -17.65 -7.73
CA LEU A 84 24.45 -18.01 -6.33
C LEU A 84 25.87 -18.55 -6.12
N ASP A 85 26.35 -19.44 -7.00
CA ASP A 85 27.69 -20.00 -6.91
C ASP A 85 28.77 -18.94 -7.20
N GLU A 86 28.51 -18.05 -8.17
CA GLU A 86 29.39 -16.93 -8.50
C GLU A 86 29.50 -15.95 -7.33
N ARG A 87 28.36 -15.58 -6.73
CA ARG A 87 28.32 -14.68 -5.58
C ARG A 87 28.97 -15.29 -4.32
N LYS A 88 28.77 -16.59 -4.09
CA LYS A 88 29.49 -17.31 -3.02
C LYS A 88 30.99 -17.34 -3.25
N GLY A 89 31.43 -17.59 -4.49
CA GLY A 89 32.84 -17.60 -4.86
C GLY A 89 33.49 -16.21 -4.68
N GLU A 90 32.77 -15.12 -4.99
CA GLU A 90 33.24 -13.76 -4.72
C GLU A 90 33.41 -13.49 -3.23
N LEU A 91 32.46 -13.93 -2.40
CA LEU A 91 32.54 -13.78 -0.95
C LEU A 91 33.63 -14.64 -0.30
N GLU A 92 33.87 -15.85 -0.80
CA GLU A 92 34.95 -16.73 -0.35
C GLU A 92 36.33 -16.26 -0.81
N GLY A 93 36.39 -15.59 -1.98
CA GLY A 93 37.62 -15.00 -2.52
C GLY A 93 37.96 -13.61 -1.98
N ALA A 94 37.04 -12.96 -1.30
CA ALA A 94 37.28 -11.68 -0.65
C ALA A 94 38.24 -11.92 0.54
N ALA A 95 39.42 -11.30 0.48
CA ALA A 95 40.37 -11.36 1.60
C ALA A 95 39.68 -10.92 2.89
N PRO A 96 39.86 -11.61 4.02
CA PRO A 96 39.25 -11.23 5.27
C PRO A 96 39.65 -9.76 5.58
N PRO A 97 38.69 -8.94 6.06
CA PRO A 97 38.95 -7.55 6.35
C PRO A 97 40.18 -7.47 7.27
N PRO A 98 41.09 -6.52 7.07
CA PRO A 98 42.33 -6.44 7.85
C PRO A 98 41.96 -6.44 9.33
N ALA A 99 42.51 -7.42 10.06
CA ALA A 99 42.22 -7.65 11.46
C ALA A 99 42.30 -6.31 12.20
N ALA A 100 41.17 -5.85 12.70
CA ALA A 100 41.06 -4.59 13.44
C ALA A 100 42.13 -4.60 14.54
N ARG A 101 43.05 -3.65 14.44
CA ARG A 101 44.20 -3.49 15.33
C ARG A 101 43.67 -3.55 16.76
N ARG A 102 44.04 -4.59 17.52
CA ARG A 102 43.62 -4.78 18.90
C ARG A 102 43.93 -3.51 19.68
N LEU A 103 42.95 -2.66 19.85
CA LEU A 103 42.99 -1.62 20.88
C LEU A 103 43.10 -2.34 22.22
N ARG A 104 44.09 -2.00 23.00
CA ARG A 104 44.35 -2.62 24.31
C ARG A 104 43.02 -2.62 25.08
N ALA A 105 42.60 -3.80 25.57
CA ALA A 105 41.30 -4.08 26.18
C ALA A 105 40.80 -3.05 27.21
N ASN A 106 41.76 -2.38 27.90
CA ASN A 106 41.48 -1.39 28.93
C ASN A 106 40.82 -0.09 28.40
N TRP A 107 41.09 0.32 27.16
CA TRP A 107 40.51 1.53 26.59
C TRP A 107 39.10 1.30 26.00
N GLY A 108 38.79 0.08 25.58
CA GLY A 108 37.44 -0.29 25.17
C GLY A 108 36.45 -0.28 26.34
N ILE A 109 36.88 -0.78 27.49
CA ILE A 109 36.08 -0.75 28.72
C ILE A 109 35.89 0.69 29.21
N VAL A 110 36.93 1.52 29.18
CA VAL A 110 36.84 2.94 29.55
C VAL A 110 35.94 3.69 28.57
N GLY A 111 36.04 3.44 27.26
CA GLY A 111 35.17 4.02 26.26
C GLY A 111 33.70 3.61 26.45
N LEU A 112 33.43 2.33 26.74
CA LEU A 112 32.08 1.82 27.03
C LEU A 112 31.50 2.44 28.29
N LEU A 113 32.30 2.58 29.35
CA LEU A 113 31.88 3.23 30.61
C LEU A 113 31.60 4.73 30.42
N VAL A 114 32.39 5.42 29.62
CA VAL A 114 32.20 6.84 29.31
C VAL A 114 30.94 7.03 28.44
N VAL A 115 30.73 6.17 27.46
CA VAL A 115 29.52 6.18 26.63
C VAL A 115 28.26 5.84 27.46
N SER A 116 28.36 4.82 28.34
CA SER A 116 27.25 4.44 29.23
C SER A 116 26.95 5.53 30.27
N ALA A 117 27.96 6.20 30.80
CA ALA A 117 27.81 7.34 31.71
C ALA A 117 27.26 8.58 30.95
N GLY A 118 27.69 8.79 29.72
CA GLY A 118 27.15 9.82 28.84
C GLY A 118 25.66 9.58 28.48
N ILE A 119 25.30 8.33 28.16
CA ILE A 119 23.91 7.92 27.93
C ILE A 119 23.08 8.04 29.21
N ALA A 120 23.62 7.63 30.37
CA ALA A 120 22.94 7.77 31.66
C ALA A 120 22.78 9.24 32.09
N ALA A 121 23.75 10.11 31.79
CA ALA A 121 23.67 11.55 32.07
C ALA A 121 22.69 12.26 31.09
N THR A 122 22.69 11.88 29.82
CA THR A 122 21.73 12.38 28.84
C THR A 122 20.32 11.87 29.13
N LEU A 123 20.14 10.58 29.43
CA LEU A 123 18.86 10.02 29.87
C LEU A 123 18.41 10.59 31.21
N GLY A 124 19.31 10.79 32.17
CA GLY A 124 19.04 11.44 33.46
C GLY A 124 18.64 12.91 33.29
N GLY A 125 19.27 13.62 32.35
CA GLY A 125 18.89 15.00 31.98
C GLY A 125 17.55 15.11 31.25
N PHE A 126 17.13 14.01 30.58
CA PHE A 126 15.82 13.92 29.93
C PHE A 126 14.69 13.43 30.85
N VAL A 127 15.04 12.74 31.96
CA VAL A 127 14.07 12.16 32.90
C VAL A 127 13.67 13.15 34.02
N LEU A 128 14.40 14.27 34.17
CA LEU A 128 13.93 15.36 35.06
C LEU A 128 12.85 16.16 34.34
N PRO A 129 11.68 16.38 34.99
CA PRO A 129 10.56 17.03 34.34
C PRO A 129 10.92 18.47 33.96
N ARG A 130 11.19 18.72 32.68
CA ARG A 130 11.03 20.04 32.11
C ARG A 130 9.52 20.24 31.91
N VAL A 131 8.98 21.13 32.68
CA VAL A 131 7.64 21.65 32.46
C VAL A 131 7.68 22.44 31.16
N GLY A 132 7.07 21.89 30.08
CA GLY A 132 6.90 22.55 28.80
C GLY A 132 7.62 21.85 27.63
N GLU A 133 6.82 21.35 26.74
CA GLU A 133 7.07 20.97 25.34
C GLU A 133 7.78 19.64 25.03
N ASP A 134 7.00 18.79 24.35
CA ASP A 134 7.35 17.68 23.45
C ASP A 134 8.22 16.52 23.97
N ALA A 135 7.55 15.63 24.65
CA ALA A 135 8.11 14.39 25.16
C ALA A 135 7.68 13.18 24.32
N THR A 136 8.58 12.51 23.64
CA THR A 136 8.21 11.40 22.77
C THR A 136 8.36 9.98 23.34
N LEU A 137 9.31 9.70 24.21
CA LEU A 137 9.48 8.34 24.76
C LEU A 137 9.08 8.19 26.23
N THR A 138 9.32 9.20 27.07
CA THR A 138 8.94 9.20 28.48
C THR A 138 7.44 9.32 28.67
N THR A 139 6.74 10.04 27.79
CA THR A 139 5.27 10.18 27.85
C THR A 139 4.54 8.90 27.45
N SER A 140 5.07 8.09 26.53
CA SER A 140 4.46 6.80 26.18
C SER A 140 4.61 5.78 27.30
N PHE A 141 5.78 5.71 27.93
CA PHE A 141 6.02 4.80 29.06
C PHE A 141 5.22 5.22 30.30
N GLN A 142 5.17 6.51 30.64
CA GLN A 142 4.38 7.03 31.75
C GLN A 142 2.88 6.88 31.50
N ARG A 143 2.44 7.14 30.28
CA ARG A 143 1.06 6.91 29.84
C ARG A 143 0.64 5.46 29.97
N ASN A 144 1.51 4.50 29.62
CA ASN A 144 1.24 3.07 29.77
C ASN A 144 1.21 2.61 31.24
N LEU A 145 2.05 3.18 32.10
CA LEU A 145 2.00 2.92 33.53
C LEU A 145 0.73 3.50 34.19
N ASP A 146 0.38 4.72 33.81
CA ASP A 146 -0.85 5.39 34.29
C ASP A 146 -2.10 4.68 33.77
N ALA A 147 -2.08 4.23 32.51
CA ALA A 147 -3.15 3.41 31.93
C ALA A 147 -3.31 2.08 32.67
N GLY A 148 -2.21 1.39 32.99
CA GLY A 148 -2.26 0.15 33.74
C GLY A 148 -2.80 0.32 35.17
N ALA A 149 -2.55 1.46 35.83
CA ALA A 149 -3.16 1.76 37.12
C ALA A 149 -4.66 2.07 36.97
N ALA A 150 -5.03 2.88 35.99
CA ALA A 150 -6.42 3.24 35.70
C ALA A 150 -7.27 2.01 35.34
N VAL A 151 -6.74 1.13 34.51
CA VAL A 151 -7.39 -0.17 34.19
C VAL A 151 -7.71 -0.96 35.43
N ARG A 152 -6.72 -1.18 36.32
CA ARG A 152 -6.94 -1.95 37.57
C ARG A 152 -7.99 -1.30 38.47
N ASP A 153 -8.02 0.01 38.57
CA ASP A 153 -8.95 0.69 39.42
C ASP A 153 -10.38 0.74 38.86
N LEU A 154 -10.51 0.94 37.52
CA LEU A 154 -11.79 0.89 36.83
C LEU A 154 -12.35 -0.54 36.76
N THR A 155 -11.50 -1.55 36.52
CA THR A 155 -11.92 -2.98 36.55
C THR A 155 -12.48 -3.34 37.91
N ARG A 156 -11.79 -3.00 39.00
CA ARG A 156 -12.30 -3.22 40.37
C ARG A 156 -13.59 -2.43 40.66
N ALA A 157 -13.77 -1.26 40.05
CA ALA A 157 -15.01 -0.50 40.17
C ALA A 157 -16.15 -1.17 39.39
N ALA A 158 -15.87 -1.62 38.13
CA ALA A 158 -16.83 -2.33 37.31
C ALA A 158 -17.24 -3.69 37.92
N GLU A 159 -16.32 -4.40 38.59
CA GLU A 159 -16.63 -5.63 39.33
C GLU A 159 -17.52 -5.40 40.58
N ARG A 160 -17.40 -4.23 41.21
CA ARG A 160 -18.19 -3.88 42.41
C ARG A 160 -19.59 -3.38 42.06
N ASP A 161 -19.71 -2.62 41.01
CA ASP A 161 -20.95 -2.05 40.48
C ASP A 161 -21.04 -2.29 38.98
N PRO A 162 -21.42 -3.52 38.56
CA PRO A 162 -21.38 -3.93 37.19
C PRO A 162 -22.41 -3.20 36.30
N SER A 163 -21.95 -2.58 35.24
CA SER A 163 -22.76 -1.96 34.18
C SER A 163 -22.03 -1.91 32.85
N GLY A 164 -22.76 -1.77 31.76
CA GLY A 164 -22.17 -1.61 30.44
C GLY A 164 -21.29 -0.36 30.34
N GLU A 165 -21.70 0.73 31.00
CA GLU A 165 -20.91 1.97 31.07
C GLU A 165 -19.60 1.79 31.85
N ALA A 166 -19.63 1.05 32.98
CA ALA A 166 -18.43 0.79 33.77
C ALA A 166 -17.40 -0.04 33.01
N TRP A 167 -17.81 -1.09 32.32
CA TRP A 167 -16.92 -1.89 31.46
C TRP A 167 -16.48 -1.17 30.22
N ALA A 168 -17.33 -0.32 29.63
CA ALA A 168 -16.93 0.54 28.52
C ALA A 168 -15.85 1.55 28.94
N ALA A 169 -15.89 2.07 30.17
CA ALA A 169 -14.85 2.94 30.70
C ALA A 169 -13.49 2.24 30.85
N VAL A 170 -13.48 0.95 31.19
CA VAL A 170 -12.25 0.11 31.14
C VAL A 170 -11.72 0.01 29.72
N GLY A 171 -12.61 -0.26 28.75
CA GLY A 171 -12.29 -0.29 27.33
C GLY A 171 -11.73 1.04 26.79
N ASP A 172 -12.24 2.17 27.27
CA ASP A 172 -11.77 3.52 26.90
C ASP A 172 -10.31 3.75 27.29
N VAL A 173 -9.87 3.22 28.42
CA VAL A 173 -8.46 3.32 28.85
C VAL A 173 -7.57 2.46 27.98
N TYR A 174 -7.96 1.22 27.66
CA TYR A 174 -7.23 0.35 26.72
C TYR A 174 -7.15 0.97 25.33
N TRP A 175 -8.26 1.53 24.84
CA TRP A 175 -8.31 2.26 23.57
C TRP A 175 -7.33 3.44 23.53
N GLY A 176 -7.34 4.28 24.58
CA GLY A 176 -6.42 5.41 24.71
C GLY A 176 -4.94 4.99 24.83
N ALA A 177 -4.69 3.79 25.36
CA ALA A 177 -3.36 3.17 25.43
C ALA A 177 -2.95 2.46 24.14
N GLN A 178 -3.82 2.41 23.12
CA GLN A 178 -3.63 1.66 21.86
C GLN A 178 -3.50 0.13 22.07
N ASP A 179 -4.05 -0.38 23.16
CA ASP A 179 -4.18 -1.81 23.41
C ASP A 179 -5.52 -2.31 22.84
N ALA A 180 -5.48 -2.71 21.58
CA ALA A 180 -6.67 -3.17 20.87
C ALA A 180 -7.26 -4.45 21.48
N ALA A 181 -6.42 -5.35 21.98
CA ALA A 181 -6.88 -6.62 22.56
C ALA A 181 -7.63 -6.37 23.88
N GLY A 182 -7.06 -5.62 24.79
CA GLY A 182 -7.73 -5.24 26.04
C GLY A 182 -8.98 -4.42 25.80
N ALA A 183 -8.98 -3.52 24.81
CA ALA A 183 -10.14 -2.74 24.43
C ALA A 183 -11.29 -3.63 23.93
N VAL A 184 -11.01 -4.57 23.02
CA VAL A 184 -12.01 -5.53 22.52
C VAL A 184 -12.60 -6.35 23.67
N GLU A 185 -11.80 -6.89 24.57
CA GLU A 185 -12.25 -7.70 25.69
C GLU A 185 -13.20 -6.91 26.60
N ALA A 186 -12.80 -5.71 27.02
CA ALA A 186 -13.59 -4.89 27.93
C ALA A 186 -14.90 -4.39 27.29
N TYR A 187 -14.85 -3.91 26.03
CA TYR A 187 -16.06 -3.48 25.33
C TYR A 187 -16.98 -4.66 24.99
N THR A 188 -16.44 -5.84 24.66
CA THR A 188 -17.26 -7.03 24.43
C THR A 188 -17.95 -7.46 25.70
N THR A 189 -17.28 -7.39 26.85
CA THR A 189 -17.91 -7.62 28.16
C THR A 189 -19.07 -6.63 28.40
N ALA A 190 -18.86 -5.35 28.09
CA ALA A 190 -19.92 -4.34 28.19
C ALA A 190 -21.13 -4.68 27.31
N ILE A 191 -20.90 -5.09 26.07
CA ILE A 191 -21.93 -5.37 25.06
C ILE A 191 -22.69 -6.66 25.35
N GLU A 192 -22.00 -7.73 25.74
CA GLU A 192 -22.58 -9.06 25.85
C GLU A 192 -23.25 -9.30 27.21
N GLN A 193 -22.84 -8.60 28.26
CA GLN A 193 -23.35 -8.83 29.60
C GLN A 193 -24.34 -7.75 30.08
N PHE A 194 -24.42 -6.60 29.38
CA PHE A 194 -25.21 -5.47 29.88
C PHE A 194 -26.00 -4.78 28.76
N ASP A 195 -27.30 -4.57 29.00
CA ASP A 195 -28.20 -3.90 28.05
C ASP A 195 -27.92 -2.38 27.95
N ASP A 196 -27.28 -1.80 28.95
CA ASP A 196 -26.92 -0.39 29.03
C ASP A 196 -25.57 -0.02 28.41
N ALA A 197 -24.99 -0.94 27.63
CA ALA A 197 -23.72 -0.69 26.95
C ALA A 197 -23.84 0.55 26.02
N PRO A 198 -22.91 1.51 26.14
CA PRO A 198 -22.99 2.76 25.39
C PRO A 198 -22.63 2.57 23.91
N ALA A 199 -23.10 3.47 23.04
CA ALA A 199 -22.88 3.45 21.59
C ALA A 199 -21.40 3.28 21.22
N ARG A 200 -20.50 3.96 21.95
CA ARG A 200 -19.05 3.91 21.71
C ARG A 200 -18.44 2.51 21.88
N ALA A 201 -19.00 1.66 22.76
CA ALA A 201 -18.53 0.31 22.93
C ALA A 201 -18.79 -0.51 21.64
N TYR A 202 -20.01 -0.46 21.12
CA TYR A 202 -20.38 -1.09 19.85
C TYR A 202 -19.55 -0.55 18.69
N GLN A 203 -19.37 0.76 18.61
CA GLN A 203 -18.58 1.41 17.56
C GLN A 203 -17.14 0.90 17.54
N ARG A 204 -16.47 0.90 18.69
CA ARG A 204 -15.06 0.54 18.76
C ARG A 204 -14.80 -0.93 18.51
N VAL A 205 -15.66 -1.84 19.03
CA VAL A 205 -15.58 -3.25 18.67
C VAL A 205 -15.86 -3.43 17.18
N GLY A 206 -16.87 -2.76 16.65
CA GLY A 206 -17.18 -2.78 15.22
C GLY A 206 -15.98 -2.35 14.36
N LEU A 207 -15.33 -1.23 14.69
CA LEU A 207 -14.13 -0.75 13.99
C LEU A 207 -12.96 -1.74 14.07
N LEU A 208 -12.71 -2.34 15.23
CA LEU A 208 -11.62 -3.30 15.42
C LEU A 208 -11.87 -4.64 14.70
N THR A 209 -13.13 -4.98 14.43
CA THR A 209 -13.50 -6.21 13.74
C THR A 209 -13.71 -6.05 12.23
N LEU A 210 -13.63 -4.83 11.67
CA LEU A 210 -13.86 -4.57 10.25
C LEU A 210 -13.02 -5.44 9.32
N GLN A 211 -11.76 -5.70 9.66
CA GLN A 211 -10.84 -6.46 8.82
C GLN A 211 -10.92 -7.98 9.04
N THR A 212 -11.50 -8.43 10.14
CA THR A 212 -11.53 -9.85 10.53
C THR A 212 -12.90 -10.49 10.44
N ASP A 213 -13.97 -9.71 10.67
CA ASP A 213 -15.36 -10.18 10.67
C ASP A 213 -16.30 -9.04 10.24
N LEU A 214 -16.37 -8.81 8.94
CA LEU A 214 -17.15 -7.73 8.33
C LEU A 214 -18.66 -7.82 8.67
N PRO A 215 -19.32 -9.00 8.63
CA PRO A 215 -20.71 -9.14 9.05
C PRO A 215 -20.96 -8.73 10.50
N ARG A 216 -20.09 -9.14 11.42
CA ARG A 216 -20.18 -8.76 12.84
C ARG A 216 -19.93 -7.27 13.04
N ALA A 217 -18.94 -6.71 12.35
CA ALA A 217 -18.65 -5.28 12.38
C ALA A 217 -19.86 -4.45 11.96
N ARG A 218 -20.53 -4.83 10.86
CA ARG A 218 -21.77 -4.19 10.38
C ARG A 218 -22.85 -4.17 11.47
N VAL A 219 -23.17 -5.33 12.05
CA VAL A 219 -24.19 -5.43 13.10
C VAL A 219 -23.86 -4.54 14.30
N LEU A 220 -22.60 -4.55 14.74
CA LEU A 220 -22.15 -3.73 15.87
C LEU A 220 -22.26 -2.22 15.57
N LEU A 221 -21.85 -1.78 14.39
CA LEU A 221 -21.95 -0.40 13.97
C LEU A 221 -23.39 0.06 13.79
N GLU A 222 -24.28 -0.81 13.28
CA GLU A 222 -25.73 -0.54 13.23
C GLU A 222 -26.32 -0.38 14.64
N GLN A 223 -25.92 -1.24 15.58
CA GLN A 223 -26.32 -1.13 17.00
C GLN A 223 -25.79 0.15 17.65
N ALA A 224 -24.59 0.57 17.29
CA ALA A 224 -24.02 1.83 17.73
C ALA A 224 -24.84 3.03 17.21
N ARG A 225 -25.21 3.03 15.93
CA ARG A 225 -26.04 4.08 15.31
C ARG A 225 -27.42 4.19 15.96
N LEU A 226 -28.05 3.07 16.30
CA LEU A 226 -29.32 3.09 17.01
C LEU A 226 -29.25 3.80 18.36
N ARG A 227 -28.11 3.77 19.04
CA ARG A 227 -27.86 4.39 20.34
C ARG A 227 -27.36 5.83 20.24
N ALA A 228 -26.76 6.21 19.14
CA ALA A 228 -26.26 7.56 18.84
C ALA A 228 -26.59 7.93 17.39
N PRO A 229 -27.87 8.23 17.09
CA PRO A 229 -28.33 8.40 15.72
C PRO A 229 -27.76 9.65 15.01
N ASP A 230 -27.33 10.65 15.77
CA ASP A 230 -26.83 11.93 15.25
C ASP A 230 -25.30 12.06 15.35
N ASP A 231 -24.57 10.97 15.67
CA ASP A 231 -23.11 10.99 15.70
C ASP A 231 -22.55 10.93 14.26
N PRO A 232 -21.90 12.01 13.78
CA PRO A 232 -21.42 12.06 12.40
C PRO A 232 -20.34 11.03 12.10
N ASN A 233 -19.49 10.68 13.07
CA ASN A 233 -18.44 9.68 12.88
C ASN A 233 -19.04 8.28 12.71
N MET A 234 -20.10 7.99 13.47
CA MET A 234 -20.82 6.72 13.40
C MET A 234 -21.52 6.55 12.05
N ILE A 235 -22.26 7.60 11.66
CA ILE A 235 -23.00 7.61 10.39
C ILE A 235 -22.01 7.49 9.23
N GLY A 236 -20.90 8.24 9.24
CA GLY A 236 -19.87 8.22 8.21
C GLY A 236 -19.19 6.84 8.10
N THR A 237 -18.86 6.22 9.24
CA THR A 237 -18.27 4.85 9.23
C THR A 237 -19.21 3.83 8.63
N LEU A 238 -20.49 3.87 8.97
CA LEU A 238 -21.50 2.98 8.39
C LEU A 238 -21.73 3.25 6.92
N ALA A 239 -21.76 4.53 6.51
CA ALA A 239 -21.93 4.92 5.12
C ALA A 239 -20.81 4.34 4.23
N GLU A 240 -19.56 4.46 4.67
CA GLU A 240 -18.42 3.88 3.95
C GLU A 240 -18.44 2.35 3.98
N LEU A 241 -18.84 1.73 5.08
CA LEU A 241 -18.99 0.28 5.16
C LEU A 241 -20.04 -0.24 4.18
N TYR A 242 -21.21 0.38 4.11
CA TYR A 242 -22.24 0.02 3.14
C TYR A 242 -21.77 0.21 1.71
N LEU A 243 -21.04 1.30 1.44
CA LEU A 243 -20.47 1.57 0.13
C LEU A 243 -19.48 0.46 -0.28
N GLN A 244 -18.56 0.08 0.60
CA GLN A 244 -17.58 -0.97 0.35
C GLN A 244 -18.20 -2.36 0.19
N THR A 245 -19.31 -2.62 0.87
CA THR A 245 -20.03 -3.90 0.78
C THR A 245 -21.04 -3.96 -0.37
N GLY A 246 -21.17 -2.88 -1.18
CA GLY A 246 -22.09 -2.83 -2.30
C GLY A 246 -23.56 -2.62 -1.92
N ASP A 247 -23.85 -2.30 -0.65
CA ASP A 247 -25.19 -1.93 -0.18
C ASP A 247 -25.43 -0.44 -0.46
N TYR A 248 -25.52 -0.08 -1.75
CA TYR A 248 -25.57 1.31 -2.18
C TYR A 248 -26.85 2.04 -1.71
N ALA A 249 -27.93 1.31 -1.45
CA ALA A 249 -29.16 1.90 -0.91
C ALA A 249 -28.95 2.33 0.56
N ALA A 250 -28.42 1.44 1.40
CA ALA A 250 -28.12 1.77 2.78
C ALA A 250 -27.00 2.84 2.89
N ALA A 251 -26.02 2.81 1.96
CA ALA A 251 -24.99 3.84 1.86
C ALA A 251 -25.60 5.21 1.55
N LEU A 252 -26.54 5.27 0.58
CA LEU A 252 -27.25 6.51 0.23
C LEU A 252 -27.99 7.08 1.44
N ASP A 253 -28.80 6.26 2.12
CA ASP A 253 -29.53 6.69 3.33
C ASP A 253 -28.60 7.21 4.42
N ALA A 254 -27.46 6.57 4.61
CA ALA A 254 -26.48 6.98 5.61
C ALA A 254 -25.77 8.29 5.22
N PHE A 255 -25.34 8.44 3.95
CA PHE A 255 -24.71 9.69 3.48
C PHE A 255 -25.71 10.86 3.42
N GLU A 256 -26.99 10.63 3.11
CA GLU A 256 -28.03 11.67 3.18
C GLU A 256 -28.28 12.10 4.65
N ALA A 257 -28.31 11.15 5.57
CA ALA A 257 -28.38 11.48 7.01
C ALA A 257 -27.15 12.28 7.46
N LEU A 258 -25.95 11.91 7.02
CA LEU A 258 -24.72 12.66 7.30
C LEU A 258 -24.77 14.07 6.70
N ALA A 259 -25.23 14.21 5.45
CA ALA A 259 -25.36 15.48 4.75
C ALA A 259 -26.39 16.41 5.41
N ALA A 260 -27.35 15.87 6.15
CA ALA A 260 -28.34 16.65 6.90
C ALA A 260 -27.75 17.29 8.17
N LEU A 261 -26.60 16.83 8.67
CA LEU A 261 -25.95 17.41 9.83
C LEU A 261 -25.21 18.70 9.45
N PRO A 262 -25.32 19.78 10.24
CA PRO A 262 -24.83 21.11 9.85
C PRO A 262 -23.34 21.17 9.50
N GLN A 263 -22.51 20.41 10.21
CA GLN A 263 -21.06 20.40 9.99
C GLN A 263 -20.65 19.47 8.85
N ALA A 264 -21.21 18.27 8.78
CA ALA A 264 -20.89 17.28 7.78
C ALA A 264 -21.49 17.60 6.40
N GLY A 265 -22.67 18.22 6.34
CA GLY A 265 -23.31 18.63 5.09
C GLY A 265 -22.54 19.71 4.31
N ALA A 266 -21.62 20.43 4.98
CA ALA A 266 -20.73 21.38 4.32
C ALA A 266 -19.57 20.69 3.58
N ASP A 267 -19.26 19.42 3.90
CA ASP A 267 -18.16 18.66 3.28
C ASP A 267 -18.48 18.37 1.80
N PRO A 268 -17.60 18.82 0.87
CA PRO A 268 -17.76 18.50 -0.55
C PRO A 268 -17.77 17.01 -0.86
N LEU A 269 -16.99 16.21 -0.11
CA LEU A 269 -16.89 14.76 -0.30
C LEU A 269 -18.22 14.08 0.03
N VAL A 270 -18.89 14.45 1.12
CA VAL A 270 -20.20 13.92 1.49
C VAL A 270 -21.22 14.20 0.37
N ARG A 271 -21.23 15.43 -0.16
CA ARG A 271 -22.13 15.79 -1.28
C ARG A 271 -21.84 15.00 -2.54
N GLN A 272 -20.56 14.81 -2.88
CA GLN A 272 -20.17 14.00 -4.05
C GLN A 272 -20.60 12.54 -3.88
N ARG A 273 -20.46 11.96 -2.68
CA ARG A 273 -20.93 10.59 -2.37
C ARG A 273 -22.46 10.47 -2.52
N VAL A 274 -23.22 11.44 -2.03
CA VAL A 274 -24.68 11.44 -2.19
C VAL A 274 -25.05 11.50 -3.66
N GLU A 275 -24.43 12.37 -4.46
CA GLU A 275 -24.73 12.49 -5.88
C GLU A 275 -24.41 11.20 -6.65
N LEU A 276 -23.25 10.60 -6.40
CA LEU A 276 -22.89 9.28 -6.95
C LEU A 276 -23.93 8.23 -6.59
N LEU A 277 -24.27 8.12 -5.31
CA LEU A 277 -25.17 7.08 -4.83
C LEU A 277 -26.61 7.24 -5.33
N ARG A 278 -27.07 8.46 -5.53
CA ARG A 278 -28.39 8.70 -6.18
C ARG A 278 -28.47 8.13 -7.61
N GLN A 279 -27.35 8.11 -8.32
CA GLN A 279 -27.28 7.56 -9.66
C GLN A 279 -27.16 6.04 -9.64
N VAL A 280 -26.32 5.48 -8.76
CA VAL A 280 -25.97 4.04 -8.80
C VAL A 280 -26.86 3.15 -7.93
N ALA A 281 -27.45 3.66 -6.83
CA ALA A 281 -28.29 2.84 -5.96
C ALA A 281 -29.51 2.21 -6.65
N PRO A 282 -30.23 2.90 -7.55
CA PRO A 282 -31.32 2.28 -8.32
C PRO A 282 -30.84 1.16 -9.24
N LEU A 283 -29.67 1.32 -9.89
CA LEU A 283 -29.08 0.31 -10.76
C LEU A 283 -28.64 -0.92 -9.95
N ALA A 284 -28.04 -0.69 -8.78
CA ALA A 284 -27.66 -1.76 -7.87
C ALA A 284 -28.87 -2.53 -7.36
N ALA A 285 -29.96 -1.85 -6.98
CA ALA A 285 -31.19 -2.48 -6.55
C ALA A 285 -31.82 -3.33 -7.68
N ASP A 286 -31.78 -2.84 -8.92
CA ASP A 286 -32.28 -3.60 -10.09
C ASP A 286 -31.39 -4.83 -10.37
N ALA A 287 -30.08 -4.69 -10.29
CA ALA A 287 -29.13 -5.80 -10.44
C ALA A 287 -29.28 -6.86 -9.33
N GLN A 288 -29.55 -6.46 -8.10
CA GLN A 288 -29.80 -7.38 -6.98
C GLN A 288 -31.17 -8.08 -7.12
N ALA A 289 -32.21 -7.37 -7.52
CA ALA A 289 -33.56 -7.93 -7.68
C ALA A 289 -33.66 -8.93 -8.84
N SER A 290 -32.89 -8.71 -9.89
CA SER A 290 -32.88 -9.56 -11.09
C SER A 290 -31.46 -9.64 -11.66
N PRO A 291 -30.58 -10.46 -11.06
CA PRO A 291 -29.20 -10.57 -11.50
C PRO A 291 -29.06 -10.99 -12.96
N SER A 292 -28.30 -10.22 -13.74
CA SER A 292 -28.00 -10.52 -15.14
C SER A 292 -26.74 -9.78 -15.58
N LEU A 293 -26.11 -10.26 -16.66
CA LEU A 293 -24.97 -9.59 -17.29
C LEU A 293 -25.26 -8.11 -17.56
N ASP A 294 -26.35 -7.81 -18.26
CA ASP A 294 -26.66 -6.43 -18.68
C ASP A 294 -26.81 -5.47 -17.49
N ARG A 295 -27.46 -5.91 -16.40
CA ARG A 295 -27.68 -5.06 -15.23
C ARG A 295 -26.38 -4.85 -14.42
N THR A 296 -25.58 -5.92 -14.27
CA THR A 296 -24.30 -5.81 -13.57
C THR A 296 -23.34 -4.94 -14.36
N SER A 297 -23.30 -5.08 -15.69
CA SER A 297 -22.49 -4.22 -16.55
C SER A 297 -22.97 -2.76 -16.50
N ALA A 298 -24.30 -2.52 -16.54
CA ALA A 298 -24.83 -1.15 -16.44
C ALA A 298 -24.46 -0.47 -15.12
N LEU A 299 -24.46 -1.21 -14.00
CA LEU A 299 -23.98 -0.70 -12.71
C LEU A 299 -22.48 -0.41 -12.74
N ALA A 300 -21.69 -1.33 -13.31
CA ALA A 300 -20.24 -1.17 -13.44
C ALA A 300 -19.89 0.06 -14.29
N ASP A 301 -20.57 0.23 -15.42
CA ASP A 301 -20.37 1.37 -16.34
C ASP A 301 -20.75 2.69 -15.66
N ALA A 302 -21.88 2.75 -14.95
CA ALA A 302 -22.29 3.94 -14.21
C ALA A 302 -21.29 4.35 -13.12
N LEU A 303 -20.76 3.37 -12.39
CA LEU A 303 -19.70 3.61 -11.40
C LEU A 303 -18.40 4.09 -12.07
N TRP A 304 -18.08 3.54 -13.24
CA TRP A 304 -16.89 3.94 -14.00
C TRP A 304 -17.00 5.38 -14.52
N GLU A 305 -18.14 5.74 -15.10
CA GLU A 305 -18.43 7.09 -15.61
C GLU A 305 -18.41 8.14 -14.49
N ALA A 306 -18.79 7.74 -13.29
CA ALA A 306 -18.75 8.58 -12.09
C ALA A 306 -17.35 8.63 -11.43
N ASP A 307 -16.31 8.10 -12.08
CA ASP A 307 -14.92 7.99 -11.58
C ASP A 307 -14.78 7.21 -10.25
N ALA A 308 -15.75 6.34 -9.93
CA ALA A 308 -15.72 5.45 -8.77
C ALA A 308 -15.05 4.10 -9.15
N ARG A 309 -13.79 4.17 -9.63
CA ARG A 309 -13.11 3.05 -10.31
C ARG A 309 -12.97 1.81 -9.46
N GLU A 310 -12.65 1.93 -8.17
CA GLU A 310 -12.52 0.79 -7.26
C GLU A 310 -13.84 0.01 -7.13
N LEU A 311 -14.96 0.73 -7.02
CA LEU A 311 -16.30 0.13 -6.96
C LEU A 311 -16.70 -0.50 -8.31
N ALA A 312 -16.39 0.19 -9.41
CA ALA A 312 -16.65 -0.31 -10.76
C ALA A 312 -15.89 -1.62 -11.03
N VAL A 313 -14.61 -1.69 -10.65
CA VAL A 313 -13.80 -2.90 -10.83
C VAL A 313 -14.40 -4.09 -10.08
N GLY A 314 -14.94 -3.90 -8.88
CA GLY A 314 -15.66 -4.96 -8.17
C GLY A 314 -16.83 -5.52 -8.95
N GLN A 315 -17.60 -4.67 -9.62
CA GLN A 315 -18.72 -5.09 -10.47
C GLN A 315 -18.24 -5.75 -11.78
N TYR A 316 -17.16 -5.22 -12.41
CA TYR A 316 -16.58 -5.88 -13.58
C TYR A 316 -15.98 -7.25 -13.24
N PHE A 317 -15.42 -7.43 -12.06
CA PHE A 317 -15.03 -8.78 -11.60
C PHE A 317 -16.22 -9.72 -11.46
N THR A 318 -17.36 -9.24 -10.98
CA THR A 318 -18.61 -10.03 -10.95
C THR A 318 -19.05 -10.40 -12.37
N VAL A 319 -18.94 -9.47 -13.33
CA VAL A 319 -19.21 -9.77 -14.76
C VAL A 319 -18.31 -10.91 -15.23
N LEU A 320 -17.01 -10.83 -14.98
CA LEU A 320 -16.04 -11.82 -15.44
C LEU A 320 -16.14 -13.18 -14.74
N THR A 321 -16.58 -13.23 -13.50
CA THR A 321 -16.63 -14.47 -12.71
C THR A 321 -17.96 -15.19 -12.81
N GLU A 322 -19.07 -14.45 -12.89
CA GLU A 322 -20.40 -15.03 -12.79
C GLU A 322 -21.15 -15.09 -14.12
N TYR A 323 -20.83 -14.19 -15.07
CA TYR A 323 -21.60 -14.09 -16.31
C TYR A 323 -20.79 -14.38 -17.57
N ASP A 324 -19.75 -13.59 -17.82
CA ASP A 324 -18.96 -13.68 -19.06
C ASP A 324 -17.45 -13.48 -18.81
N PRO A 325 -16.69 -14.56 -18.67
CA PRO A 325 -15.24 -14.49 -18.46
C PRO A 325 -14.45 -13.83 -19.62
N GLN A 326 -15.11 -13.59 -20.73
CA GLN A 326 -14.54 -13.00 -21.94
C GLN A 326 -15.18 -11.65 -22.29
N ASP A 327 -15.90 -11.02 -21.37
CA ASP A 327 -16.45 -9.69 -21.63
C ASP A 327 -15.32 -8.68 -21.91
N PRO A 328 -15.26 -8.10 -23.14
CA PRO A 328 -14.13 -7.27 -23.52
C PRO A 328 -14.06 -5.94 -22.76
N VAL A 329 -15.21 -5.39 -22.35
CA VAL A 329 -15.26 -4.15 -21.58
C VAL A 329 -14.77 -4.39 -20.17
N ALA A 330 -15.27 -5.41 -19.49
CA ALA A 330 -14.86 -5.78 -18.15
C ALA A 330 -13.35 -6.12 -18.10
N LEU A 331 -12.86 -6.95 -19.04
CA LEU A 331 -11.43 -7.27 -19.16
C LEU A 331 -10.58 -6.01 -19.36
N GLY A 332 -11.05 -5.08 -20.24
CA GLY A 332 -10.36 -3.83 -20.52
C GLY A 332 -10.27 -2.93 -19.29
N ARG A 333 -11.39 -2.72 -18.57
CA ARG A 333 -11.44 -1.86 -17.39
C ARG A 333 -10.65 -2.41 -16.21
N VAL A 334 -10.72 -3.72 -15.97
CA VAL A 334 -9.91 -4.39 -14.95
C VAL A 334 -8.41 -4.29 -15.28
N GLY A 335 -8.05 -4.54 -16.54
CA GLY A 335 -6.66 -4.42 -17.00
C GLY A 335 -6.12 -2.99 -16.90
N GLU A 336 -6.94 -1.97 -17.17
CA GLU A 336 -6.58 -0.56 -17.00
C GLU A 336 -6.20 -0.26 -15.54
N VAL A 337 -7.03 -0.68 -14.58
CA VAL A 337 -6.76 -0.46 -13.15
C VAL A 337 -5.54 -1.24 -12.68
N MET A 338 -5.37 -2.50 -13.11
CA MET A 338 -4.17 -3.29 -12.80
C MET A 338 -2.89 -2.59 -13.27
N PHE A 339 -2.92 -1.95 -14.45
CA PHE A 339 -1.77 -1.18 -14.93
C PHE A 339 -1.48 0.02 -14.03
N LEU A 340 -2.52 0.77 -13.66
CA LEU A 340 -2.38 1.95 -12.78
C LEU A 340 -1.87 1.57 -11.38
N GLU A 341 -2.17 0.37 -10.91
CA GLU A 341 -1.62 -0.21 -9.67
C GLU A 341 -0.16 -0.70 -9.81
N GLY A 342 0.44 -0.61 -11.01
CA GLY A 342 1.80 -1.05 -11.28
C GLY A 342 1.96 -2.54 -11.60
N ARG A 343 0.86 -3.27 -11.80
CA ARG A 343 0.81 -4.69 -12.15
C ARG A 343 0.86 -4.89 -13.67
N SER A 344 1.94 -4.44 -14.30
CA SER A 344 2.02 -4.34 -15.76
C SER A 344 1.91 -5.68 -16.49
N GLU A 345 2.46 -6.78 -15.96
CA GLU A 345 2.36 -8.10 -16.59
C GLU A 345 0.92 -8.64 -16.55
N ASP A 346 0.24 -8.55 -15.40
CA ASP A 346 -1.15 -8.97 -15.26
C ASP A 346 -2.08 -8.12 -16.14
N ALA A 347 -1.83 -6.80 -16.13
CA ALA A 347 -2.57 -5.85 -16.95
C ALA A 347 -2.44 -6.18 -18.45
N MET A 348 -1.22 -6.44 -18.92
CA MET A 348 -0.97 -6.83 -20.31
C MET A 348 -1.79 -8.07 -20.71
N LEU A 349 -1.81 -9.11 -19.88
CA LEU A 349 -2.57 -10.32 -20.15
C LEU A 349 -4.08 -10.05 -20.21
N MET A 350 -4.62 -9.27 -19.27
CA MET A 350 -6.04 -8.90 -19.26
C MET A 350 -6.43 -8.06 -20.47
N LEU A 351 -5.64 -7.04 -20.78
CA LEU A 351 -5.88 -6.14 -21.89
C LEU A 351 -5.74 -6.85 -23.26
N GLN A 352 -4.80 -7.78 -23.37
CA GLN A 352 -4.66 -8.61 -24.57
C GLN A 352 -5.89 -9.53 -24.76
N ARG A 353 -6.40 -10.11 -23.67
CA ARG A 353 -7.65 -10.88 -23.71
C ARG A 353 -8.84 -10.01 -24.14
N ALA A 354 -8.95 -8.78 -23.61
CA ALA A 354 -9.97 -7.83 -24.00
C ALA A 354 -9.94 -7.55 -25.52
N ARG A 355 -8.74 -7.27 -26.06
CA ARG A 355 -8.54 -7.03 -27.48
C ARG A 355 -8.95 -8.24 -28.32
N THR A 356 -8.51 -9.43 -27.93
CA THR A 356 -8.81 -10.69 -28.65
C THR A 356 -10.31 -10.99 -28.63
N SER A 357 -10.93 -10.92 -27.44
CA SER A 357 -12.37 -11.17 -27.28
C SER A 357 -13.22 -10.19 -28.08
N ALA A 358 -12.84 -8.91 -28.09
CA ALA A 358 -13.55 -7.91 -28.87
C ALA A 358 -13.48 -8.19 -30.38
N ALA A 359 -12.31 -8.57 -30.87
CA ALA A 359 -12.13 -8.95 -32.28
C ALA A 359 -12.92 -10.21 -32.66
N GLU A 360 -13.00 -11.22 -31.80
CA GLU A 360 -13.79 -12.44 -32.02
C GLU A 360 -15.30 -12.19 -32.05
N ARG A 361 -15.74 -11.16 -31.33
CA ARG A 361 -17.19 -10.80 -31.21
C ARG A 361 -17.59 -9.67 -32.13
N ASP A 362 -16.69 -9.12 -32.92
CA ASP A 362 -16.89 -7.94 -33.77
C ASP A 362 -17.47 -6.74 -32.99
N VAL A 363 -16.94 -6.47 -31.81
CA VAL A 363 -17.27 -5.34 -30.95
C VAL A 363 -16.07 -4.44 -30.70
N ALA A 364 -16.32 -3.18 -30.37
CA ALA A 364 -15.25 -2.23 -30.08
C ALA A 364 -14.58 -2.55 -28.75
N VAL A 365 -13.26 -2.49 -28.71
CA VAL A 365 -12.49 -2.45 -27.46
C VAL A 365 -12.58 -1.04 -26.87
N PRO A 366 -12.70 -0.88 -25.54
CA PRO A 366 -12.55 0.43 -24.94
C PRO A 366 -11.23 1.09 -25.38
N GLN A 367 -11.29 2.31 -25.89
CA GLN A 367 -10.13 3.02 -26.46
C GLN A 367 -8.94 3.02 -25.49
N ASN A 368 -9.19 3.33 -24.22
CA ASN A 368 -8.14 3.33 -23.18
C ASN A 368 -7.50 1.94 -23.01
N ALA A 369 -8.24 0.85 -23.16
CA ALA A 369 -7.68 -0.49 -23.03
C ALA A 369 -6.59 -0.75 -24.07
N LEU A 370 -6.71 -0.21 -25.29
CA LEU A 370 -5.66 -0.29 -26.31
C LEU A 370 -4.42 0.52 -25.92
N LEU A 371 -4.62 1.74 -25.41
CA LEU A 371 -3.53 2.58 -24.92
C LEU A 371 -2.78 1.89 -23.78
N PHE A 372 -3.49 1.38 -22.79
CA PHE A 372 -2.93 0.70 -21.64
C PHE A 372 -2.31 -0.66 -21.99
N LEU A 373 -2.83 -1.36 -23.00
CA LEU A 373 -2.18 -2.55 -23.52
C LEU A 373 -0.79 -2.23 -24.09
N GLY A 374 -0.70 -1.18 -24.90
CA GLY A 374 0.59 -0.75 -25.44
C GLY A 374 1.56 -0.34 -24.32
N ASN A 375 1.08 0.39 -23.31
CA ASN A 375 1.89 0.81 -22.17
C ASN A 375 2.37 -0.39 -21.33
N ALA A 376 1.48 -1.34 -21.06
CA ALA A 376 1.80 -2.53 -20.28
C ALA A 376 2.79 -3.45 -21.02
N ALA A 377 2.57 -3.65 -22.31
CA ALA A 377 3.46 -4.43 -23.18
C ALA A 377 4.86 -3.80 -23.26
N PHE A 378 4.94 -2.48 -23.41
CA PHE A 378 6.23 -1.77 -23.40
C PHE A 378 6.95 -1.93 -22.04
N ALA A 379 6.25 -1.78 -20.93
CA ALA A 379 6.81 -1.97 -19.60
C ALA A 379 7.31 -3.42 -19.37
N ALA A 380 6.64 -4.40 -19.99
CA ALA A 380 7.04 -5.81 -19.97
C ALA A 380 8.15 -6.17 -20.98
N GLY A 381 8.57 -5.23 -21.84
CA GLY A 381 9.57 -5.45 -22.88
C GLY A 381 9.02 -6.13 -24.14
N GLU A 382 7.71 -6.31 -24.26
CA GLU A 382 7.01 -6.90 -25.41
C GLU A 382 6.78 -5.85 -26.49
N LEU A 383 7.89 -5.32 -27.06
CA LEU A 383 7.87 -4.18 -27.98
C LEU A 383 6.97 -4.36 -29.22
N PRO A 384 6.95 -5.54 -29.89
CA PRO A 384 6.05 -5.75 -31.03
C PRO A 384 4.58 -5.58 -30.65
N LEU A 385 4.16 -6.13 -29.48
CA LEU A 385 2.78 -6.02 -28.98
C LEU A 385 2.46 -4.58 -28.60
N ALA A 386 3.42 -3.85 -28.01
CA ALA A 386 3.26 -2.46 -27.66
C ALA A 386 2.96 -1.60 -28.90
N ILE A 387 3.78 -1.75 -29.95
CA ILE A 387 3.62 -1.03 -31.21
C ILE A 387 2.26 -1.32 -31.85
N ASP A 388 1.88 -2.59 -31.92
CA ASP A 388 0.62 -3.06 -32.47
C ASP A 388 -0.59 -2.46 -31.74
N ALA A 389 -0.59 -2.53 -30.42
CA ALA A 389 -1.68 -2.01 -29.60
C ALA A 389 -1.82 -0.48 -29.71
N TRP A 390 -0.70 0.26 -29.77
CA TRP A 390 -0.71 1.70 -29.98
C TRP A 390 -1.15 2.08 -31.40
N GLN A 391 -0.86 1.27 -32.41
CA GLN A 391 -1.38 1.48 -33.78
C GLN A 391 -2.91 1.30 -33.83
N ASP A 392 -3.43 0.27 -33.15
CA ASP A 392 -4.87 0.09 -33.00
C ASP A 392 -5.53 1.25 -32.25
N TYR A 393 -4.87 1.76 -31.18
CA TYR A 393 -5.33 2.95 -30.48
C TYR A 393 -5.43 4.15 -31.42
N LEU A 394 -4.39 4.41 -32.23
CA LEU A 394 -4.39 5.54 -33.19
C LEU A 394 -5.46 5.42 -34.26
N ALA A 395 -5.92 4.19 -34.56
CA ALA A 395 -6.99 3.98 -35.54
C ALA A 395 -8.39 4.43 -35.03
N VAL A 396 -8.54 4.53 -33.69
CA VAL A 396 -9.84 4.84 -33.06
C VAL A 396 -9.80 6.10 -32.19
N ALA A 397 -8.63 6.67 -31.95
CA ALA A 397 -8.46 7.83 -31.10
C ALA A 397 -8.65 9.15 -31.87
N ASP A 398 -9.48 10.05 -31.33
CA ASP A 398 -9.62 11.41 -31.87
C ASP A 398 -8.36 12.27 -31.64
N ASP A 399 -7.69 12.08 -30.52
CA ASP A 399 -6.41 12.72 -30.18
C ASP A 399 -5.32 11.66 -30.05
N PRO A 400 -4.30 11.67 -30.93
CA PRO A 400 -3.19 10.73 -30.87
C PRO A 400 -2.30 10.93 -29.65
N GLY A 401 -2.34 12.12 -29.02
CA GLY A 401 -1.48 12.46 -27.89
C GLY A 401 0.00 12.20 -28.17
N ARG A 402 0.67 11.49 -27.29
CA ARG A 402 2.10 11.12 -27.42
C ARG A 402 2.33 9.73 -28.03
N VAL A 403 1.28 9.02 -28.41
CA VAL A 403 1.39 7.64 -28.91
C VAL A 403 2.31 7.51 -30.12
N PRO A 404 2.33 8.43 -31.11
CA PRO A 404 3.30 8.37 -32.20
C PRO A 404 4.75 8.35 -31.71
N GLN A 405 5.10 9.16 -30.70
CA GLN A 405 6.44 9.19 -30.11
C GLN A 405 6.78 7.91 -29.34
N LEU A 406 5.77 7.30 -28.68
CA LEU A 406 5.93 6.00 -28.00
C LEU A 406 6.24 4.90 -29.01
N ILE A 407 5.56 4.91 -30.18
CA ILE A 407 5.82 3.95 -31.26
C ILE A 407 7.23 4.12 -31.80
N GLU A 408 7.65 5.36 -32.11
CA GLU A 408 9.02 5.66 -32.59
C GLU A 408 10.07 5.19 -31.59
N ARG A 409 9.85 5.47 -30.30
CA ARG A 409 10.71 5.01 -29.21
C ARG A 409 10.81 3.48 -29.15
N ALA A 410 9.68 2.78 -29.21
CA ALA A 410 9.66 1.32 -29.18
C ALA A 410 10.36 0.72 -30.41
N GLN A 411 10.17 1.31 -31.60
CA GLN A 411 10.83 0.89 -32.84
C GLN A 411 12.34 1.07 -32.78
N ALA A 412 12.84 2.20 -32.26
CA ALA A 412 14.27 2.45 -32.08
C ALA A 412 14.90 1.39 -31.14
N ILE A 413 14.25 1.12 -29.98
CA ILE A 413 14.72 0.10 -29.04
C ILE A 413 14.69 -1.29 -29.70
N GLN A 414 13.65 -1.62 -30.46
CA GLN A 414 13.54 -2.88 -31.18
C GLN A 414 14.63 -3.05 -32.24
N ALA A 415 15.07 -1.97 -32.88
CA ALA A 415 16.17 -1.95 -33.84
C ALA A 415 17.55 -2.06 -33.16
N GLY A 416 17.62 -2.07 -31.82
CA GLY A 416 18.88 -2.10 -31.07
C GLY A 416 19.55 -0.72 -30.95
N GLU A 417 18.83 0.35 -31.24
CA GLU A 417 19.28 1.70 -31.04
C GLU A 417 19.19 2.10 -29.54
N PRO A 418 20.01 3.03 -29.06
CA PRO A 418 19.86 3.57 -27.72
C PRO A 418 18.45 4.13 -27.55
N ASP A 419 17.84 3.92 -26.37
CA ASP A 419 16.52 4.48 -26.06
C ASP A 419 16.54 6.02 -26.22
N PRO A 420 15.81 6.60 -27.19
CA PRO A 420 15.80 8.04 -27.43
C PRO A 420 15.09 8.82 -26.31
N GLY A 421 14.41 8.13 -25.38
CA GLY A 421 13.54 8.75 -24.40
C GLY A 421 12.29 9.38 -25.02
N LEU A 422 11.48 10.02 -24.20
CA LEU A 422 10.40 10.88 -24.68
C LEU A 422 10.82 12.35 -24.54
N ALA A 423 10.62 13.12 -25.59
CA ALA A 423 10.80 14.57 -25.48
C ALA A 423 9.85 15.14 -24.41
N PRO A 424 10.28 16.10 -23.59
CA PRO A 424 9.41 16.73 -22.60
C PRO A 424 8.19 17.35 -23.27
N VAL A 425 7.05 17.27 -22.60
CA VAL A 425 5.82 17.94 -23.05
C VAL A 425 5.85 19.38 -22.57
N GLY A 426 5.94 20.31 -23.50
CA GLY A 426 5.66 21.72 -23.23
C GLY A 426 6.75 22.47 -22.45
N ALA A 427 6.63 23.79 -22.44
CA ALA A 427 7.38 24.84 -21.75
C ALA A 427 8.87 24.56 -21.42
N ASP A 428 9.67 25.55 -21.59
CA ASP A 428 11.07 25.57 -21.16
C ASP A 428 11.16 25.29 -19.65
N VAL A 429 11.24 23.99 -19.30
CA VAL A 429 11.29 23.50 -17.91
C VAL A 429 12.48 24.09 -17.17
N GLN A 430 13.50 24.55 -17.90
CA GLN A 430 14.70 25.19 -17.35
C GLN A 430 14.42 26.57 -16.71
N ALA A 431 13.30 27.20 -17.06
CA ALA A 431 12.91 28.50 -16.50
C ALA A 431 12.05 28.39 -15.22
N VAL A 432 11.67 27.13 -14.81
CA VAL A 432 10.72 26.89 -13.73
C VAL A 432 11.46 26.50 -12.46
N ALA A 433 11.18 27.18 -11.34
CA ALA A 433 11.90 26.99 -10.07
C ALA A 433 11.06 26.35 -8.95
N SER A 434 9.73 26.23 -9.09
CA SER A 434 8.88 25.69 -8.03
C SER A 434 8.42 24.25 -8.31
N GLY A 435 8.30 23.44 -7.25
CA GLY A 435 7.86 22.04 -7.35
C GLY A 435 6.50 21.85 -8.05
N PRO A 436 5.45 22.63 -7.71
CA PRO A 436 4.16 22.57 -8.41
C PRO A 436 4.25 22.86 -9.91
N GLU A 437 5.01 23.89 -10.30
CA GLU A 437 5.16 24.27 -11.70
C GLU A 437 5.99 23.24 -12.48
N LEU A 438 7.06 22.71 -11.88
CA LEU A 438 7.85 21.60 -12.44
C LEU A 438 6.97 20.36 -12.67
N TYR A 439 6.13 20.03 -11.69
CA TYR A 439 5.20 18.93 -11.81
C TYR A 439 4.19 19.14 -12.94
N GLN A 440 3.58 20.31 -13.01
CA GLN A 440 2.63 20.65 -14.08
C GLN A 440 3.28 20.56 -15.47
N ALA A 441 4.52 21.04 -15.59
CA ALA A 441 5.22 21.07 -16.87
C ALA A 441 5.72 19.69 -17.33
N ALA A 442 6.19 18.84 -16.40
CA ALA A 442 6.89 17.61 -16.73
C ALA A 442 6.11 16.32 -16.43
N CYS A 443 5.23 16.31 -15.42
CA CYS A 443 4.65 15.10 -14.84
C CYS A 443 3.14 15.00 -15.01
N ALA A 444 2.42 16.13 -14.90
CA ALA A 444 0.96 16.16 -14.84
C ALA A 444 0.26 15.57 -16.07
N SER A 445 0.89 15.65 -17.24
CA SER A 445 0.35 15.08 -18.49
C SER A 445 0.19 13.55 -18.44
N CYS A 446 1.03 12.87 -17.63
CA CYS A 446 0.98 11.42 -17.48
C CYS A 446 0.34 11.01 -16.16
N HIS A 447 0.68 11.70 -15.06
CA HIS A 447 0.25 11.33 -13.71
C HIS A 447 -1.02 12.06 -13.23
N GLY A 448 -1.61 12.92 -14.09
CA GLY A 448 -2.75 13.75 -13.75
C GLY A 448 -2.37 15.00 -12.95
N VAL A 449 -3.15 16.07 -13.07
CA VAL A 449 -2.90 17.37 -12.41
C VAL A 449 -2.84 17.26 -10.89
N GLN A 450 -3.61 16.34 -10.31
CA GLN A 450 -3.70 16.06 -8.88
C GLN A 450 -3.03 14.74 -8.48
N GLY A 451 -2.20 14.15 -9.36
CA GLY A 451 -1.55 12.88 -9.09
C GLY A 451 -2.46 11.65 -9.11
N GLY A 452 -3.68 11.78 -9.63
CA GLY A 452 -4.68 10.71 -9.67
C GLY A 452 -4.42 9.63 -10.73
N GLY A 453 -3.34 9.76 -11.51
CA GLY A 453 -3.04 8.85 -12.61
C GLY A 453 -3.55 9.36 -13.96
N GLY A 454 -3.22 8.63 -15.00
CA GLY A 454 -3.54 8.90 -16.39
C GLY A 454 -2.87 7.84 -17.26
N SER A 455 -2.05 8.23 -18.24
CA SER A 455 -1.17 7.30 -18.95
C SER A 455 -0.02 6.79 -18.06
N GLY A 456 0.25 7.45 -16.93
CA GLY A 456 1.14 7.01 -15.86
C GLY A 456 0.35 6.60 -14.62
N PRO A 457 0.97 5.83 -13.69
CA PRO A 457 0.31 5.39 -12.46
C PRO A 457 -0.06 6.57 -11.55
N ALA A 458 -1.07 6.36 -10.69
CA ALA A 458 -1.42 7.32 -9.65
C ALA A 458 -0.25 7.53 -8.68
N LEU A 459 -0.01 8.78 -8.31
CA LEU A 459 0.99 9.17 -7.31
C LEU A 459 0.33 9.42 -5.95
N ALA A 460 -0.89 10.02 -5.95
CA ALA A 460 -1.64 10.32 -4.75
C ALA A 460 -1.96 9.04 -3.97
N GLY A 461 -1.54 9.00 -2.70
CA GLY A 461 -1.73 7.84 -1.84
C GLY A 461 -0.89 6.59 -2.18
N ASN A 462 0.03 6.68 -3.13
CA ASN A 462 0.88 5.54 -3.51
C ASN A 462 2.04 5.38 -2.51
N PRO A 463 2.15 4.21 -1.82
CA PRO A 463 3.21 3.96 -0.83
C PRO A 463 4.64 4.06 -1.40
N SER A 464 4.81 3.82 -2.71
CA SER A 464 6.11 3.95 -3.37
C SER A 464 6.61 5.39 -3.41
N VAL A 465 5.71 6.39 -3.38
CA VAL A 465 6.05 7.81 -3.35
C VAL A 465 6.64 8.24 -2.01
N ALA A 466 6.35 7.53 -0.93
CA ALA A 466 6.96 7.80 0.38
C ALA A 466 8.48 7.47 0.44
N ARG A 467 9.00 6.75 -0.54
CA ARG A 467 10.43 6.39 -0.63
C ARG A 467 11.19 7.45 -1.41
N VAL A 468 11.68 8.47 -0.73
CA VAL A 468 12.36 9.65 -1.31
C VAL A 468 13.44 9.29 -2.33
N ALA A 469 14.31 8.33 -2.03
CA ALA A 469 15.38 7.88 -2.95
C ALA A 469 14.82 7.29 -4.25
N ASN A 470 13.76 6.47 -4.16
CA ASN A 470 13.14 5.89 -5.36
C ASN A 470 12.48 6.96 -6.25
N VAL A 471 11.88 8.00 -5.65
CA VAL A 471 11.28 9.10 -6.40
C VAL A 471 12.36 9.90 -7.13
N GLU A 472 13.48 10.17 -6.48
CA GLU A 472 14.60 10.85 -7.09
C GLU A 472 15.19 10.08 -8.27
N ASP A 473 15.44 8.77 -8.09
CA ASP A 473 15.96 7.90 -9.14
C ASP A 473 14.99 7.80 -10.33
N LEU A 474 13.67 7.73 -10.06
CA LEU A 474 12.66 7.72 -11.11
C LEU A 474 12.61 9.06 -11.89
N ILE A 475 12.76 10.19 -11.19
CA ILE A 475 12.86 11.50 -11.86
C ILE A 475 14.13 11.56 -12.70
N ARG A 476 15.28 11.14 -12.18
CA ARG A 476 16.56 11.20 -12.88
C ARG A 476 16.60 10.29 -14.10
N TYR A 477 16.31 9.03 -13.89
CA TYR A 477 16.61 7.99 -14.88
C TYR A 477 15.38 7.46 -15.60
N GLY A 478 14.18 7.75 -15.09
CA GLY A 478 12.95 7.18 -15.61
C GLY A 478 12.82 5.70 -15.33
N ARG A 479 11.71 5.11 -15.75
CA ARG A 479 11.50 3.66 -15.76
C ARG A 479 10.35 3.29 -16.70
N GLY A 480 10.57 2.33 -17.60
CA GLY A 480 9.55 1.93 -18.57
C GLY A 480 9.14 3.11 -19.47
N LEU A 481 7.87 3.50 -19.42
CA LEU A 481 7.35 4.65 -20.18
C LEU A 481 7.73 6.01 -19.58
N MET A 482 8.07 6.08 -18.29
CA MET A 482 8.49 7.32 -17.65
C MET A 482 9.87 7.73 -18.15
N PRO A 483 10.03 8.92 -18.80
CA PRO A 483 11.33 9.39 -19.22
C PRO A 483 12.19 9.81 -18.02
N GLY A 484 13.52 9.72 -18.18
CA GLY A 484 14.45 10.35 -17.25
C GLY A 484 14.62 11.85 -17.56
N PHE A 485 14.69 12.66 -16.52
CA PHE A 485 14.75 14.13 -16.65
C PHE A 485 16.13 14.72 -16.31
N GLN A 486 17.15 13.90 -15.99
CA GLN A 486 18.48 14.37 -15.60
C GLN A 486 19.18 15.26 -16.67
N ALA A 487 18.81 15.13 -17.94
CA ALA A 487 19.36 15.95 -19.03
C ALA A 487 18.62 17.29 -19.18
N GLN A 488 17.50 17.49 -18.47
CA GLN A 488 16.58 18.61 -18.68
C GLN A 488 16.37 19.43 -17.41
N LEU A 489 16.47 18.79 -16.25
CA LEU A 489 16.38 19.41 -14.93
C LEU A 489 17.77 19.44 -14.29
N ASP A 490 18.10 20.55 -13.68
CA ASP A 490 19.29 20.63 -12.83
C ASP A 490 19.07 19.95 -11.45
N GLU A 491 20.13 19.83 -10.66
CA GLU A 491 20.12 19.16 -9.36
C GLU A 491 19.15 19.81 -8.35
N GLU A 492 19.02 21.15 -8.40
CA GLU A 492 18.12 21.89 -7.53
C GLU A 492 16.67 21.66 -7.93
N GLN A 493 16.38 21.65 -9.22
CA GLN A 493 15.04 21.36 -9.76
C GLN A 493 14.62 19.92 -9.48
N ILE A 494 15.51 18.93 -9.65
CA ILE A 494 15.22 17.52 -9.31
C ILE A 494 14.89 17.39 -7.83
N THR A 495 15.70 18.00 -6.97
CA THR A 495 15.47 18.00 -5.52
C THR A 495 14.15 18.65 -5.14
N THR A 496 13.87 19.83 -5.70
CA THR A 496 12.65 20.60 -5.47
C THR A 496 11.40 19.83 -5.92
N LEU A 497 11.46 19.21 -7.10
CA LEU A 497 10.36 18.41 -7.65
C LEU A 497 10.12 17.15 -6.79
N ARG A 498 11.19 16.41 -6.44
CA ARG A 498 11.13 15.24 -5.56
C ARG A 498 10.47 15.58 -4.23
N ASP A 499 10.94 16.62 -3.55
CA ASP A 499 10.45 17.01 -2.24
C ASP A 499 8.97 17.41 -2.30
N TRP A 500 8.60 18.14 -3.35
CA TRP A 500 7.20 18.51 -3.55
C TRP A 500 6.30 17.30 -3.85
N VAL A 501 6.72 16.39 -4.72
CA VAL A 501 5.97 15.16 -5.06
C VAL A 501 5.76 14.30 -3.81
N VAL A 502 6.80 14.10 -3.03
CA VAL A 502 6.72 13.32 -1.77
C VAL A 502 5.80 14.02 -0.77
N ALA A 503 5.97 15.33 -0.55
CA ALA A 503 5.15 16.08 0.40
C ALA A 503 3.65 16.16 0.00
N THR A 504 3.36 16.10 -1.31
CA THR A 504 2.00 16.30 -1.83
C THR A 504 1.25 14.98 -1.99
N PHE A 505 1.92 13.91 -2.42
CA PHE A 505 1.27 12.68 -2.88
C PHE A 505 1.58 11.45 -2.03
N ALA A 506 2.58 11.46 -1.15
CA ALA A 506 2.81 10.33 -0.25
C ALA A 506 1.61 10.14 0.70
N PRO A 507 1.26 8.89 1.07
CA PRO A 507 0.13 8.58 1.94
C PRO A 507 0.30 9.11 3.35
#